data_41ef0eddba8ae470776a7e88a5a01ebd
#
_entry.id   41ef0eddba8ae470776a7e88a5a01ebd
#
_cell.length_a   1.000
_cell.length_b   1.000
_cell.length_c   1.000
_cell.angle_alpha   90.00
_cell.angle_beta   90.00
_cell.angle_gamma   90.00
#
_symmetry.space_group_name_H-M   'P 1'
#
loop_
_entity.id
_entity.type
_entity.pdbx_description
1 polymer ?
#
loop_
_entity_poly.entity_id
_entity_poly.type
_entity_poly.pdbx_seq_one_letter_code
_entity_poly.pdbx_strand_id
1 'polypeptide(L)'
;FLFLPGTGSKMDPSTYDHNQEWGEPGYYGVILKDYGVKAEMTAARRSGIFKFTFPQSDSSFVMIDLDHTLKWDCLWSTVRLLDERTIIGSKVVNGWNPGRYVYFVARFSRPIEEFNIFHDDKPVIYNTKRFRSSLEAWGQKLKAVARFKTGADESIFIDVAVSAVGTDGALNNLNELEGKDFDAVRTEAEELWEKELGKYELDSDDKVLRETFYTSVYRTALHPFLFEDADGRFREHDGTIGNAEDFTNVTTFSLWDT
;
A
#
# COMPACT_ATOMS: atom_id res chain seq x y z
N PHE A 1 1.41 -1.36 6.43
CA PHE A 1 -0.06 -1.47 6.42
C PHE A 1 -0.48 -2.67 5.60
N LEU A 2 -1.48 -3.41 6.04
CA LEU A 2 -2.09 -4.48 5.26
C LEU A 2 -3.47 -4.00 4.77
N PHE A 3 -3.70 -4.11 3.46
CA PHE A 3 -5.03 -3.94 2.87
C PHE A 3 -5.62 -5.32 2.60
N LEU A 4 -6.73 -5.65 3.24
CA LEU A 4 -7.45 -6.90 3.05
C LEU A 4 -8.84 -6.62 2.49
N PRO A 5 -9.10 -6.91 1.21
CA PRO A 5 -10.46 -6.92 0.69
C PRO A 5 -11.17 -8.21 1.05
N GLY A 6 -12.48 -8.16 1.25
CA GLY A 6 -13.27 -9.33 1.55
C GLY A 6 -14.76 -9.08 1.49
N THR A 7 -15.54 -10.11 1.80
CA THR A 7 -17.01 -10.09 1.86
C THR A 7 -17.51 -10.70 3.17
N GLY A 8 -18.68 -10.24 3.63
CA GLY A 8 -19.29 -10.75 4.86
C GLY A 8 -18.81 -10.03 6.12
N SER A 9 -18.90 -10.70 7.26
CA SER A 9 -18.61 -10.14 8.57
C SER A 9 -17.25 -10.53 9.13
N LYS A 10 -16.64 -11.60 8.61
CA LYS A 10 -15.31 -12.06 9.05
C LYS A 10 -14.23 -11.28 8.33
N MET A 11 -13.19 -10.91 9.04
CA MET A 11 -12.03 -10.17 8.55
C MET A 11 -10.74 -10.95 8.80
N ASP A 12 -10.81 -12.26 8.62
CA ASP A 12 -9.68 -13.17 8.80
C ASP A 12 -8.77 -13.15 7.55
N PRO A 13 -7.50 -13.52 7.68
CA PRO A 13 -6.64 -13.76 6.52
C PRO A 13 -7.28 -14.78 5.56
N SER A 14 -7.18 -14.53 4.26
CA SER A 14 -7.68 -15.44 3.23
C SER A 14 -6.60 -16.43 2.80
N THR A 15 -7.04 -17.63 2.47
CA THR A 15 -6.21 -18.60 1.75
C THR A 15 -6.12 -18.22 0.27
N TYR A 16 -5.04 -18.64 -0.39
CA TYR A 16 -4.84 -18.47 -1.83
C TYR A 16 -4.16 -19.72 -2.43
N ASP A 17 -4.07 -19.76 -3.74
CA ASP A 17 -3.43 -20.86 -4.49
C ASP A 17 -2.44 -20.27 -5.48
N HIS A 18 -1.23 -20.77 -5.49
CA HIS A 18 -0.20 -20.32 -6.43
C HIS A 18 -0.57 -20.50 -7.92
N ASN A 19 -1.55 -21.37 -8.23
CA ASN A 19 -2.11 -21.46 -9.58
C ASN A 19 -3.06 -20.29 -9.93
N GLN A 20 -3.43 -19.48 -8.91
CA GLN A 20 -4.28 -18.28 -9.01
C GLN A 20 -3.56 -17.05 -8.47
N GLU A 21 -2.26 -17.08 -8.54
CA GLU A 21 -1.35 -16.00 -8.19
C GLU A 21 -0.43 -15.74 -9.38
N TRP A 22 -0.19 -14.51 -9.69
CA TRP A 22 0.72 -14.10 -10.75
C TRP A 22 1.42 -12.82 -10.39
N GLY A 23 2.67 -12.69 -10.78
CA GLY A 23 3.51 -11.54 -10.52
C GLY A 23 4.51 -11.33 -11.64
N GLU A 24 4.68 -10.09 -11.99
CA GLU A 24 5.68 -9.60 -12.93
C GLU A 24 6.22 -8.25 -12.42
N PRO A 25 7.37 -7.78 -12.89
CA PRO A 25 7.88 -6.48 -12.49
C PRO A 25 6.84 -5.37 -12.70
N GLY A 26 6.49 -4.66 -11.62
CA GLY A 26 5.47 -3.60 -11.65
C GLY A 26 4.02 -4.03 -11.45
N TYR A 27 3.74 -5.33 -11.40
CA TYR A 27 2.37 -5.82 -11.23
C TYR A 27 2.31 -7.11 -10.41
N TYR A 28 1.28 -7.21 -9.56
CA TYR A 28 0.96 -8.44 -8.82
C TYR A 28 -0.55 -8.66 -8.78
N GLY A 29 -0.98 -9.92 -8.87
CA GLY A 29 -2.37 -10.31 -8.74
C GLY A 29 -2.54 -11.65 -8.03
N VAL A 30 -3.64 -11.79 -7.29
CA VAL A 30 -4.00 -13.01 -6.56
C VAL A 30 -5.51 -13.12 -6.37
N ILE A 31 -6.03 -14.35 -6.31
CA ILE A 31 -7.41 -14.61 -5.92
C ILE A 31 -7.45 -15.03 -4.45
N LEU A 32 -8.16 -14.23 -3.64
CA LEU A 32 -8.43 -14.52 -2.24
C LEU A 32 -9.62 -15.48 -2.15
N LYS A 33 -9.34 -16.77 -1.93
CA LYS A 33 -10.33 -17.85 -2.07
C LYS A 33 -11.52 -17.74 -1.11
N ASP A 34 -11.25 -17.37 0.14
CA ASP A 34 -12.28 -17.33 1.17
C ASP A 34 -13.31 -16.21 0.94
N TYR A 35 -12.96 -15.21 0.14
CA TYR A 35 -13.80 -14.07 -0.17
C TYR A 35 -14.24 -14.02 -1.65
N GLY A 36 -13.62 -14.81 -2.51
CA GLY A 36 -13.85 -14.76 -3.95
C GLY A 36 -13.42 -13.42 -4.58
N VAL A 37 -12.49 -12.71 -3.96
CA VAL A 37 -12.02 -11.40 -4.40
C VAL A 37 -10.72 -11.56 -5.18
N LYS A 38 -10.66 -10.97 -6.39
CA LYS A 38 -9.42 -10.79 -7.12
C LYS A 38 -8.76 -9.50 -6.66
N ALA A 39 -7.56 -9.61 -6.11
CA ALA A 39 -6.74 -8.48 -5.71
C ALA A 39 -5.60 -8.28 -6.71
N GLU A 40 -5.52 -7.10 -7.29
CA GLU A 40 -4.49 -6.69 -8.24
C GLU A 40 -3.83 -5.40 -7.72
N MET A 41 -2.53 -5.24 -7.99
CA MET A 41 -1.81 -4.05 -7.57
C MET A 41 -0.70 -3.68 -8.54
N THR A 42 -0.49 -2.39 -8.70
CA THR A 42 0.62 -1.78 -9.44
C THR A 42 1.12 -0.56 -8.70
N ALA A 43 2.32 -0.08 -9.03
CA ALA A 43 2.94 1.00 -8.30
C ALA A 43 3.65 2.00 -9.23
N ALA A 44 3.58 3.27 -8.84
CA ALA A 44 4.46 4.35 -9.26
C ALA A 44 5.63 4.46 -8.26
N ARG A 45 6.32 5.60 -8.23
CA ARG A 45 7.53 5.76 -7.40
C ARG A 45 7.26 5.85 -5.90
N ARG A 46 6.20 6.57 -5.49
CA ARG A 46 5.83 6.83 -4.07
C ARG A 46 4.40 6.45 -3.77
N SER A 47 3.69 6.02 -4.78
CA SER A 47 2.26 5.72 -4.79
C SER A 47 1.97 4.42 -5.53
N GLY A 48 0.76 3.95 -5.48
CA GLY A 48 0.31 2.75 -6.20
C GLY A 48 -1.21 2.65 -6.20
N ILE A 49 -1.72 1.73 -6.99
CA ILE A 49 -3.15 1.48 -7.11
C ILE A 49 -3.43 0.02 -6.78
N PHE A 50 -4.34 -0.20 -5.83
CA PHE A 50 -5.01 -1.48 -5.66
C PHE A 50 -6.28 -1.51 -6.50
N LYS A 51 -6.53 -2.64 -7.15
CA LYS A 51 -7.78 -2.95 -7.82
C LYS A 51 -8.35 -4.23 -7.23
N PHE A 52 -9.46 -4.10 -6.52
CA PHE A 52 -10.15 -5.23 -5.90
C PHE A 52 -11.44 -5.49 -6.64
N THR A 53 -11.54 -6.64 -7.31
CA THR A 53 -12.74 -7.07 -8.03
C THR A 53 -13.53 -8.04 -7.14
N PHE A 54 -14.76 -7.64 -6.81
CA PHE A 54 -15.61 -8.33 -5.85
C PHE A 54 -16.69 -9.17 -6.54
N PRO A 55 -17.12 -10.27 -5.91
CA PRO A 55 -18.39 -10.88 -6.26
C PRO A 55 -19.55 -9.97 -5.84
N GLN A 56 -20.76 -10.28 -6.27
CA GLN A 56 -21.96 -9.59 -5.78
C GLN A 56 -22.10 -9.82 -4.28
N SER A 57 -22.15 -8.73 -3.50
CA SER A 57 -22.29 -8.78 -2.04
C SER A 57 -22.86 -7.48 -1.49
N ASP A 58 -23.74 -7.62 -0.47
CA ASP A 58 -24.24 -6.48 0.32
C ASP A 58 -23.28 -6.10 1.46
N SER A 59 -22.17 -6.82 1.62
CA SER A 59 -21.24 -6.68 2.76
C SER A 59 -19.78 -6.80 2.34
N SER A 60 -19.41 -6.26 1.19
CA SER A 60 -18.03 -6.13 0.77
C SER A 60 -17.28 -5.15 1.65
N PHE A 61 -16.00 -5.40 1.89
CA PHE A 61 -15.19 -4.51 2.71
C PHE A 61 -13.73 -4.43 2.21
N VAL A 62 -13.08 -3.36 2.60
CA VAL A 62 -11.62 -3.25 2.61
C VAL A 62 -11.19 -2.89 4.03
N MET A 63 -10.43 -3.80 4.65
CA MET A 63 -9.82 -3.56 5.95
C MET A 63 -8.40 -3.05 5.77
N ILE A 64 -8.04 -2.01 6.50
CA ILE A 64 -6.67 -1.53 6.64
C ILE A 64 -6.20 -1.89 8.04
N ASP A 65 -5.32 -2.88 8.13
CA ASP A 65 -4.69 -3.26 9.39
C ASP A 65 -3.43 -2.40 9.62
N LEU A 66 -3.49 -1.53 10.62
CA LEU A 66 -2.40 -0.63 10.97
C LEU A 66 -1.38 -1.29 11.90
N ASP A 67 -1.79 -2.36 12.59
CA ASP A 67 -0.90 -3.10 13.49
C ASP A 67 -0.01 -4.10 12.74
N HIS A 68 -0.45 -4.54 11.55
CA HIS A 68 0.28 -5.53 10.77
C HIS A 68 1.71 -5.09 10.48
N THR A 69 2.66 -5.93 10.89
CA THR A 69 4.09 -5.81 10.60
C THR A 69 4.65 -7.19 10.26
N LEU A 70 5.74 -7.26 9.52
CA LEU A 70 6.35 -8.53 9.13
C LEU A 70 7.11 -9.17 10.30
N LYS A 71 7.73 -8.38 11.19
CA LYS A 71 8.60 -8.89 12.25
C LYS A 71 8.64 -8.01 13.51
N TRP A 72 8.31 -6.73 13.38
CA TRP A 72 8.54 -5.73 14.39
C TRP A 72 7.24 -5.21 14.98
N ASP A 73 7.29 -4.64 16.17
CA ASP A 73 6.11 -4.13 16.84
C ASP A 73 5.65 -2.79 16.26
N CYS A 74 4.34 -2.64 16.07
CA CYS A 74 3.70 -1.35 15.88
C CYS A 74 3.61 -0.66 17.24
N LEU A 75 4.39 0.40 17.44
CA LEU A 75 4.42 1.14 18.70
C LEU A 75 3.19 2.02 18.85
N TRP A 76 2.73 2.59 17.74
CA TRP A 76 1.64 3.55 17.71
C TRP A 76 1.10 3.69 16.30
N SER A 77 -0.20 3.89 16.19
CA SER A 77 -0.85 4.18 14.91
C SER A 77 -1.97 5.21 15.06
N THR A 78 -2.29 5.84 13.96
CA THR A 78 -3.43 6.75 13.82
C THR A 78 -4.19 6.43 12.55
N VAL A 79 -5.51 6.62 12.57
CA VAL A 79 -6.34 6.52 11.38
C VAL A 79 -7.48 7.51 11.46
N ARG A 80 -7.84 8.09 10.33
CA ARG A 80 -8.93 9.05 10.21
C ARG A 80 -9.58 8.95 8.83
N LEU A 81 -10.91 8.99 8.81
CA LEU A 81 -11.67 9.27 7.58
C LEU A 81 -11.61 10.78 7.31
N LEU A 82 -10.91 11.19 6.27
CA LEU A 82 -10.71 12.61 5.92
C LEU A 82 -11.94 13.18 5.23
N ASP A 83 -12.49 12.41 4.30
CA ASP A 83 -13.71 12.69 3.55
C ASP A 83 -14.41 11.38 3.18
N GLU A 84 -15.49 11.43 2.39
CA GLU A 84 -16.28 10.25 2.00
C GLU A 84 -15.52 9.17 1.23
N ARG A 85 -14.31 9.46 0.71
CA ARG A 85 -13.51 8.55 -0.10
C ARG A 85 -12.08 8.38 0.41
N THR A 86 -11.63 9.20 1.35
CA THR A 86 -10.22 9.30 1.69
C THR A 86 -9.97 8.93 3.15
N ILE A 87 -9.13 7.92 3.34
CA ILE A 87 -8.62 7.53 4.65
C ILE A 87 -7.16 7.93 4.73
N ILE A 88 -6.79 8.58 5.81
CA ILE A 88 -5.42 8.92 6.15
C ILE A 88 -5.01 8.24 7.45
N GLY A 89 -3.73 8.01 7.62
CA GLY A 89 -3.22 7.48 8.86
C GLY A 89 -1.71 7.43 8.90
N SER A 90 -1.22 6.94 10.02
CA SER A 90 0.21 6.76 10.24
C SER A 90 0.47 5.62 11.19
N LYS A 91 1.68 5.11 11.18
CA LYS A 91 2.20 4.25 12.24
C LYS A 91 3.66 4.54 12.53
N VAL A 92 4.04 4.22 13.75
CA VAL A 92 5.40 4.20 14.22
C VAL A 92 5.76 2.76 14.49
N VAL A 93 6.80 2.27 13.86
CA VAL A 93 7.28 0.90 14.04
C VAL A 93 8.63 0.88 14.73
N ASN A 94 8.83 -0.15 15.53
CA ASN A 94 10.14 -0.48 16.08
C ASN A 94 10.84 -1.46 15.13
N GLY A 95 12.16 -1.43 15.04
CA GLY A 95 12.89 -2.30 14.12
C GLY A 95 14.37 -1.95 14.06
N TRP A 96 15.00 -2.18 12.91
CA TRP A 96 16.37 -1.77 12.64
C TRP A 96 16.58 -0.28 12.87
N ASN A 97 15.59 0.53 12.53
CA ASN A 97 15.54 1.95 12.84
C ASN A 97 14.38 2.20 13.80
N PRO A 98 14.63 2.27 15.11
CA PRO A 98 13.58 2.48 16.10
C PRO A 98 12.86 3.82 15.89
N GLY A 99 11.53 3.80 16.02
CA GLY A 99 10.72 5.00 15.87
C GLY A 99 10.52 5.45 14.43
N ARG A 100 10.58 4.54 13.46
CA ARG A 100 10.32 4.86 12.05
C ARG A 100 8.85 5.23 11.83
N TYR A 101 8.64 6.45 11.36
CA TYR A 101 7.33 6.94 10.98
C TYR A 101 6.98 6.57 9.54
N VAL A 102 5.74 6.13 9.33
CA VAL A 102 5.16 5.96 7.99
C VAL A 102 3.75 6.54 8.02
N TYR A 103 3.50 7.51 7.16
CA TYR A 103 2.20 8.10 6.90
C TYR A 103 1.64 7.52 5.62
N PHE A 104 0.32 7.42 5.51
CA PHE A 104 -0.34 6.99 4.29
C PHE A 104 -1.60 7.80 4.00
N VAL A 105 -1.97 7.81 2.76
CA VAL A 105 -3.29 8.18 2.25
C VAL A 105 -3.81 7.05 1.40
N ALA A 106 -5.11 6.75 1.53
CA ALA A 106 -5.82 5.78 0.69
C ALA A 106 -7.10 6.44 0.17
N ARG A 107 -7.20 6.66 -1.14
CA ARG A 107 -8.34 7.29 -1.79
C ARG A 107 -9.09 6.26 -2.63
N PHE A 108 -10.35 6.03 -2.28
CA PHE A 108 -11.23 5.06 -2.92
C PHE A 108 -11.90 5.67 -4.16
N SER A 109 -12.09 4.87 -5.20
CA SER A 109 -12.75 5.27 -6.46
C SER A 109 -14.23 5.63 -6.27
N ARG A 110 -14.85 5.20 -5.17
CA ARG A 110 -16.25 5.49 -4.82
C ARG A 110 -16.39 5.87 -3.35
N PRO A 111 -17.50 6.55 -2.96
CA PRO A 111 -17.77 6.84 -1.56
C PRO A 111 -17.85 5.58 -0.70
N ILE A 112 -17.30 5.66 0.49
CA ILE A 112 -17.38 4.63 1.54
C ILE A 112 -18.79 4.71 2.14
N GLU A 113 -19.52 3.61 2.10
CA GLU A 113 -20.93 3.59 2.58
C GLU A 113 -20.98 3.50 4.11
N GLU A 114 -20.06 2.74 4.71
CA GLU A 114 -19.93 2.61 6.15
C GLU A 114 -18.44 2.54 6.52
N PHE A 115 -18.03 3.29 7.52
CA PHE A 115 -16.66 3.28 8.03
C PHE A 115 -16.63 2.97 9.52
N ASN A 116 -15.86 1.96 9.89
CA ASN A 116 -15.68 1.55 11.27
C ASN A 116 -14.20 1.48 11.61
N ILE A 117 -13.88 1.80 12.87
CA ILE A 117 -12.55 1.58 13.43
C ILE A 117 -12.68 0.56 14.56
N PHE A 118 -11.72 -0.36 14.61
CA PHE A 118 -11.59 -1.36 15.66
C PHE A 118 -10.28 -1.14 16.41
N HIS A 119 -10.33 -1.31 17.72
CA HIS A 119 -9.18 -1.33 18.59
C HIS A 119 -9.20 -2.66 19.36
N ASP A 120 -8.15 -3.47 19.19
CA ASP A 120 -8.07 -4.83 19.75
C ASP A 120 -9.34 -5.67 19.43
N ASP A 121 -9.73 -5.64 18.13
CA ASP A 121 -10.92 -6.28 17.56
C ASP A 121 -12.28 -5.84 18.14
N LYS A 122 -12.29 -4.78 18.94
CA LYS A 122 -13.52 -4.17 19.45
C LYS A 122 -13.83 -2.88 18.70
N PRO A 123 -15.09 -2.66 18.30
CA PRO A 123 -15.46 -1.43 17.63
C PRO A 123 -15.24 -0.21 18.52
N VAL A 124 -14.63 0.83 17.95
CA VAL A 124 -14.49 2.13 18.61
C VAL A 124 -15.80 2.87 18.48
N ILE A 125 -16.52 3.05 19.58
CA ILE A 125 -17.82 3.71 19.62
C ILE A 125 -17.64 5.14 20.12
N TYR A 126 -17.95 6.10 19.25
CA TYR A 126 -17.90 7.51 19.61
C TYR A 126 -19.24 7.99 20.19
N ASN A 127 -19.16 8.82 21.21
CA ASN A 127 -20.34 9.52 21.70
C ASN A 127 -20.70 10.67 20.73
N THR A 128 -21.58 10.38 19.77
CA THR A 128 -22.01 11.31 18.71
C THR A 128 -22.66 12.60 19.25
N LYS A 129 -23.08 12.62 20.52
CA LYS A 129 -23.59 13.84 21.18
C LYS A 129 -22.46 14.81 21.57
N ARG A 130 -21.26 14.30 21.80
CA ARG A 130 -20.08 15.08 22.20
C ARG A 130 -19.15 15.42 21.03
N PHE A 131 -19.03 14.52 20.07
CA PHE A 131 -18.10 14.63 18.95
C PHE A 131 -18.88 14.66 17.66
N ARG A 132 -18.95 15.83 17.03
CA ARG A 132 -19.76 16.06 15.82
C ARG A 132 -19.24 15.37 14.57
N SER A 133 -18.03 14.89 14.55
CA SER A 133 -17.45 14.24 13.39
C SER A 133 -16.14 13.56 13.74
N SER A 134 -15.70 12.90 12.79
CA SER A 134 -14.46 12.23 12.49
C SER A 134 -14.33 10.92 13.19
N LEU A 135 -14.54 9.98 12.39
CA LEU A 135 -14.12 8.64 12.60
C LEU A 135 -12.60 8.64 12.56
N GLU A 136 -12.01 8.91 13.72
CA GLU A 136 -10.57 8.88 13.94
C GLU A 136 -10.24 8.12 15.23
N ALA A 137 -9.10 7.46 15.24
CA ALA A 137 -8.55 6.82 16.41
C ALA A 137 -7.02 6.83 16.38
N TRP A 138 -6.44 6.68 17.56
CA TRP A 138 -5.01 6.50 17.75
C TRP A 138 -4.76 5.46 18.82
N GLY A 139 -3.65 4.74 18.72
CA GLY A 139 -3.27 3.67 19.63
C GLY A 139 -2.54 2.53 18.95
N GLN A 140 -2.47 1.40 19.62
CA GLN A 140 -2.00 0.13 19.06
C GLN A 140 -3.19 -0.69 18.57
N LYS A 141 -2.93 -1.72 17.77
CA LYS A 141 -3.93 -2.70 17.30
C LYS A 141 -5.16 -2.08 16.65
N LEU A 142 -4.94 -1.03 15.87
CA LEU A 142 -6.01 -0.38 15.11
C LEU A 142 -6.23 -1.06 13.78
N LYS A 143 -7.51 -1.25 13.43
CA LYS A 143 -7.98 -1.64 12.11
C LYS A 143 -9.06 -0.67 11.65
N ALA A 144 -8.98 -0.22 10.42
CA ALA A 144 -10.01 0.58 9.78
C ALA A 144 -10.73 -0.27 8.73
N VAL A 145 -12.05 -0.19 8.66
CA VAL A 145 -12.86 -0.99 7.75
C VAL A 145 -13.80 -0.09 6.96
N ALA A 146 -13.60 -0.05 5.66
CA ALA A 146 -14.49 0.59 4.70
C ALA A 146 -15.43 -0.47 4.10
N ARG A 147 -16.75 -0.24 4.15
CA ARG A 147 -17.77 -1.18 3.65
C ARG A 147 -18.49 -0.63 2.45
N PHE A 148 -18.92 -1.57 1.59
CA PHE A 148 -19.56 -1.29 0.31
C PHE A 148 -20.60 -2.36 0.00
N LYS A 149 -21.54 -2.01 -0.87
CA LYS A 149 -22.33 -2.99 -1.63
C LYS A 149 -21.71 -3.09 -3.02
N THR A 150 -21.48 -4.30 -3.48
CA THR A 150 -20.88 -4.55 -4.78
C THR A 150 -21.76 -5.41 -5.67
N GLY A 151 -21.81 -5.08 -6.97
CA GLY A 151 -22.33 -5.95 -8.01
C GLY A 151 -21.37 -7.10 -8.33
N ALA A 152 -21.79 -8.01 -9.20
CA ALA A 152 -20.91 -9.06 -9.71
C ALA A 152 -19.78 -8.45 -10.54
N ASP A 153 -18.55 -8.89 -10.28
CA ASP A 153 -17.33 -8.43 -10.95
C ASP A 153 -17.08 -6.92 -10.87
N GLU A 154 -17.66 -6.26 -9.88
CA GLU A 154 -17.42 -4.83 -9.64
C GLU A 154 -16.06 -4.59 -9.04
N SER A 155 -15.30 -3.68 -9.63
CA SER A 155 -13.98 -3.30 -9.16
C SER A 155 -14.01 -2.01 -8.35
N ILE A 156 -13.36 -2.03 -7.18
CA ILE A 156 -13.05 -0.84 -6.37
C ILE A 156 -11.54 -0.59 -6.48
N PHE A 157 -11.19 0.63 -6.91
CA PHE A 157 -9.80 1.06 -6.98
C PHE A 157 -9.47 1.88 -5.73
N ILE A 158 -8.23 1.75 -5.27
CA ILE A 158 -7.72 2.50 -4.13
C ILE A 158 -6.34 3.03 -4.51
N ASP A 159 -6.27 4.35 -4.68
CA ASP A 159 -5.00 5.05 -4.85
C ASP A 159 -4.35 5.18 -3.48
N VAL A 160 -3.12 4.72 -3.33
CA VAL A 160 -2.38 4.76 -2.07
C VAL A 160 -1.05 5.45 -2.27
N ALA A 161 -0.70 6.33 -1.36
CA ALA A 161 0.64 6.89 -1.27
C ALA A 161 1.15 6.87 0.16
N VAL A 162 2.47 6.85 0.30
CA VAL A 162 3.16 6.83 1.59
C VAL A 162 4.18 7.97 1.69
N SER A 163 4.47 8.38 2.92
CA SER A 163 5.51 9.38 3.23
C SER A 163 6.17 9.04 4.57
N ALA A 164 7.44 9.35 4.70
CA ALA A 164 8.13 9.32 5.99
C ALA A 164 8.05 10.68 6.72
N VAL A 165 7.58 11.72 6.03
CA VAL A 165 7.57 13.11 6.51
C VAL A 165 6.28 13.44 7.26
N GLY A 166 5.14 13.25 6.58
CA GLY A 166 3.84 13.63 7.13
C GLY A 166 2.66 13.22 6.23
N THR A 167 1.45 13.45 6.72
CA THR A 167 0.23 13.21 5.94
C THR A 167 0.15 14.11 4.71
N ASP A 168 0.64 15.35 4.81
CA ASP A 168 0.74 16.29 3.69
C ASP A 168 1.70 15.78 2.61
N GLY A 169 2.82 15.17 3.01
CA GLY A 169 3.74 14.50 2.10
C GLY A 169 3.08 13.32 1.38
N ALA A 170 2.34 12.47 2.11
CA ALA A 170 1.59 11.37 1.48
C ALA A 170 0.51 11.86 0.51
N LEU A 171 -0.22 12.92 0.86
CA LEU A 171 -1.19 13.55 -0.05
C LEU A 171 -0.52 14.14 -1.30
N ASN A 172 0.65 14.76 -1.15
CA ASN A 172 1.42 15.29 -2.28
C ASN A 172 1.94 14.15 -3.19
N ASN A 173 2.43 13.07 -2.61
CA ASN A 173 2.90 11.90 -3.36
C ASN A 173 1.77 11.22 -4.15
N LEU A 174 0.52 11.34 -3.69
CA LEU A 174 -0.64 10.81 -4.41
C LEU A 174 -0.87 11.47 -5.77
N ASN A 175 -0.37 12.71 -5.98
CA ASN A 175 -0.48 13.43 -7.25
C ASN A 175 0.28 12.73 -8.40
N GLU A 176 1.18 11.79 -8.11
CA GLU A 176 1.82 10.94 -9.14
C GLU A 176 0.79 10.13 -9.96
N LEU A 177 -0.40 9.89 -9.38
CA LEU A 177 -1.49 9.14 -10.00
C LEU A 177 -2.55 10.02 -10.64
N GLU A 178 -2.39 11.36 -10.60
CA GLU A 178 -3.39 12.28 -11.14
C GLU A 178 -3.58 12.08 -12.65
N GLY A 179 -4.82 11.85 -13.05
CA GLY A 179 -5.19 11.62 -14.44
C GLY A 179 -4.83 10.24 -15.00
N LYS A 180 -4.38 9.31 -14.16
CA LYS A 180 -4.01 7.94 -14.54
C LYS A 180 -4.98 6.94 -13.96
N ASP A 181 -5.33 5.95 -14.74
CA ASP A 181 -6.03 4.75 -14.27
C ASP A 181 -5.04 3.63 -13.94
N PHE A 182 -5.57 2.50 -13.48
CA PHE A 182 -4.76 1.33 -13.11
C PHE A 182 -3.89 0.81 -14.27
N ASP A 183 -4.45 0.75 -15.47
CA ASP A 183 -3.77 0.19 -16.63
C ASP A 183 -2.65 1.13 -17.12
N ALA A 184 -2.86 2.45 -17.05
CA ALA A 184 -1.84 3.44 -17.37
C ALA A 184 -0.65 3.35 -16.39
N VAL A 185 -0.90 3.26 -15.07
CA VAL A 185 0.17 3.11 -14.07
C VAL A 185 0.90 1.79 -14.23
N ARG A 186 0.19 0.70 -14.53
CA ARG A 186 0.79 -0.61 -14.81
C ARG A 186 1.71 -0.55 -16.02
N THR A 187 1.26 0.05 -17.11
CA THR A 187 2.07 0.21 -18.34
C THR A 187 3.33 1.03 -18.08
N GLU A 188 3.21 2.15 -17.36
CA GLU A 188 4.38 2.95 -16.98
C GLU A 188 5.37 2.16 -16.11
N ALA A 189 4.89 1.36 -15.18
CA ALA A 189 5.73 0.51 -14.35
C ALA A 189 6.44 -0.57 -15.18
N GLU A 190 5.73 -1.22 -16.10
CA GLU A 190 6.28 -2.20 -17.03
C GLU A 190 7.38 -1.58 -17.91
N GLU A 191 7.13 -0.42 -18.51
CA GLU A 191 8.12 0.30 -19.32
C GLU A 191 9.39 0.68 -18.54
N LEU A 192 9.23 1.08 -17.26
CA LEU A 192 10.37 1.40 -16.40
C LEU A 192 11.19 0.14 -16.09
N TRP A 193 10.55 -0.98 -15.82
CA TRP A 193 11.22 -2.25 -15.58
C TRP A 193 11.87 -2.83 -16.84
N GLU A 194 11.20 -2.74 -17.98
CA GLU A 194 11.77 -3.12 -19.28
C GLU A 194 13.05 -2.32 -19.58
N LYS A 195 13.02 -1.01 -19.32
CA LYS A 195 14.20 -0.15 -19.46
C LYS A 195 15.34 -0.55 -18.52
N GLU A 196 15.02 -0.94 -17.29
CA GLU A 196 16.03 -1.33 -16.29
C GLU A 196 16.64 -2.69 -16.60
N LEU A 197 15.80 -3.69 -16.86
CA LEU A 197 16.24 -5.05 -17.18
C LEU A 197 16.91 -5.14 -18.55
N GLY A 198 16.46 -4.33 -19.50
CA GLY A 198 17.02 -4.25 -20.86
C GLY A 198 18.43 -3.63 -20.95
N LYS A 199 18.99 -3.14 -19.84
CA LYS A 199 20.41 -2.74 -19.76
C LYS A 199 21.37 -3.93 -19.90
N TYR A 200 20.85 -5.13 -19.69
CA TYR A 200 21.62 -6.38 -19.71
C TYR A 200 21.04 -7.31 -20.77
N GLU A 201 21.90 -7.82 -21.63
CA GLU A 201 21.54 -8.78 -22.66
C GLU A 201 22.25 -10.10 -22.42
N LEU A 202 21.49 -11.18 -22.30
CA LEU A 202 22.03 -12.54 -22.19
C LEU A 202 21.73 -13.32 -23.50
N ASP A 203 22.77 -13.63 -24.24
CA ASP A 203 22.70 -14.50 -25.42
C ASP A 203 22.76 -15.97 -24.97
N SER A 204 21.61 -16.60 -24.86
CA SER A 204 21.48 -18.02 -24.48
C SER A 204 20.12 -18.57 -24.89
N ASP A 205 20.07 -19.77 -25.43
CA ASP A 205 18.84 -20.53 -25.72
C ASP A 205 18.32 -21.28 -24.49
N ASP A 206 19.11 -21.36 -23.42
CA ASP A 206 18.69 -21.99 -22.16
C ASP A 206 17.68 -21.12 -21.41
N LYS A 207 16.40 -21.54 -21.43
CA LYS A 207 15.29 -20.82 -20.78
C LYS A 207 15.51 -20.68 -19.29
N VAL A 208 15.98 -21.73 -18.60
CA VAL A 208 16.18 -21.69 -17.13
C VAL A 208 17.29 -20.72 -16.78
N LEU A 209 18.37 -20.70 -17.57
CA LEU A 209 19.46 -19.75 -17.37
C LEU A 209 18.97 -18.31 -17.56
N ARG A 210 18.19 -18.05 -18.62
CA ARG A 210 17.61 -16.71 -18.87
C ARG A 210 16.68 -16.25 -17.73
N GLU A 211 15.76 -17.10 -17.29
CA GLU A 211 14.86 -16.81 -16.17
C GLU A 211 15.65 -16.52 -14.87
N THR A 212 16.67 -17.33 -14.59
CA THR A 212 17.53 -17.14 -13.41
C THR A 212 18.30 -15.83 -13.50
N PHE A 213 18.85 -15.52 -14.67
CA PHE A 213 19.62 -14.29 -14.90
C PHE A 213 18.76 -13.04 -14.69
N TYR A 214 17.63 -12.93 -15.41
CA TYR A 214 16.79 -11.74 -15.31
C TYR A 214 16.10 -11.62 -13.95
N THR A 215 15.76 -12.74 -13.29
CA THR A 215 15.29 -12.71 -11.90
C THR A 215 16.37 -12.17 -10.95
N SER A 216 17.63 -12.53 -11.18
CA SER A 216 18.75 -12.02 -10.38
C SER A 216 18.97 -10.52 -10.61
N VAL A 217 18.94 -10.08 -11.88
CA VAL A 217 19.02 -8.64 -12.23
C VAL A 217 17.87 -7.87 -11.59
N TYR A 218 16.63 -8.37 -11.68
CA TYR A 218 15.48 -7.77 -11.01
C TYR A 218 15.71 -7.59 -9.50
N ARG A 219 16.21 -8.64 -8.83
CA ARG A 219 16.48 -8.60 -7.38
C ARG A 219 17.56 -7.59 -7.00
N THR A 220 18.60 -7.44 -7.83
CA THR A 220 19.64 -6.42 -7.57
C THR A 220 19.12 -5.01 -7.75
N ALA A 221 18.10 -4.80 -8.60
CA ALA A 221 17.49 -3.50 -8.84
C ALA A 221 16.41 -3.13 -7.80
N LEU A 222 16.06 -4.00 -6.84
CA LEU A 222 15.12 -3.67 -5.77
C LEU A 222 15.67 -2.67 -4.74
N HIS A 223 16.96 -2.49 -4.66
CA HIS A 223 17.65 -1.55 -3.79
C HIS A 223 18.63 -0.69 -4.60
N PRO A 224 18.88 0.55 -4.16
CA PRO A 224 18.29 1.28 -3.03
C PRO A 224 16.85 1.75 -3.29
N PHE A 225 16.08 1.99 -2.23
CA PHE A 225 14.74 2.57 -2.34
C PHE A 225 14.79 4.11 -2.30
N LEU A 226 13.94 4.74 -3.09
CA LEU A 226 13.68 6.17 -2.98
C LEU A 226 13.10 6.49 -1.59
N PHE A 227 13.68 7.44 -0.89
CA PHE A 227 13.28 7.82 0.47
C PHE A 227 13.11 9.32 0.64
N GLU A 228 12.39 9.93 -0.30
CA GLU A 228 12.00 11.33 -0.28
C GLU A 228 10.59 11.47 -0.86
N ASP A 229 9.87 12.49 -0.40
CA ASP A 229 8.57 12.87 -0.97
C ASP A 229 8.74 13.57 -2.33
N ALA A 230 7.66 13.75 -3.06
CA ALA A 230 7.68 14.39 -4.39
C ALA A 230 8.20 15.84 -4.38
N ASP A 231 8.16 16.50 -3.23
CA ASP A 231 8.70 17.83 -2.99
C ASP A 231 10.15 17.85 -2.48
N GLY A 232 10.81 16.67 -2.45
CA GLY A 232 12.21 16.53 -2.01
C GLY A 232 12.38 16.42 -0.50
N ARG A 233 11.33 16.54 0.31
CA ARG A 233 11.43 16.38 1.76
C ARG A 233 11.65 14.92 2.14
N PHE A 234 12.47 14.69 3.15
CA PHE A 234 12.70 13.36 3.72
C PHE A 234 12.93 13.46 5.23
N ARG A 235 12.79 12.35 5.93
CA ARG A 235 13.08 12.27 7.35
C ARG A 235 14.51 11.83 7.57
N GLU A 236 15.27 12.66 8.27
CA GLU A 236 16.63 12.38 8.72
C GLU A 236 16.66 11.28 9.79
N HIS A 237 17.85 10.76 10.03
CA HIS A 237 18.05 9.71 11.03
C HIS A 237 17.78 10.16 12.48
N ASP A 238 18.00 11.43 12.77
CA ASP A 238 17.67 12.06 14.06
C ASP A 238 16.19 12.44 14.21
N GLY A 239 15.38 12.20 13.18
CA GLY A 239 13.97 12.50 13.14
C GLY A 239 13.60 13.88 12.61
N THR A 240 14.57 14.75 12.32
CA THR A 240 14.35 16.04 11.66
C THR A 240 13.92 15.86 10.20
N ILE A 241 13.38 16.91 9.58
CA ILE A 241 13.00 16.88 8.18
C ILE A 241 14.03 17.66 7.37
N GLY A 242 14.70 16.94 6.48
CA GLY A 242 15.62 17.48 5.48
C GLY A 242 14.95 17.73 4.13
N ASN A 243 15.68 18.32 3.21
CA ASN A 243 15.26 18.55 1.84
C ASN A 243 16.39 18.20 0.86
N ALA A 244 16.10 17.34 -0.11
CA ALA A 244 17.02 16.92 -1.16
C ALA A 244 16.98 17.90 -2.33
N GLU A 245 17.80 18.96 -2.29
CA GLU A 245 17.84 19.99 -3.34
C GLU A 245 18.69 19.57 -4.55
N ASP A 246 19.88 19.03 -4.28
CA ASP A 246 20.87 18.69 -5.32
C ASP A 246 21.22 17.20 -5.37
N PHE A 247 20.46 16.35 -4.70
CA PHE A 247 20.67 14.90 -4.64
C PHE A 247 19.33 14.16 -4.56
N THR A 248 19.34 12.85 -4.82
CA THR A 248 18.20 11.96 -4.55
C THR A 248 18.46 11.22 -3.25
N ASN A 249 17.56 11.36 -2.29
CA ASN A 249 17.66 10.65 -1.03
C ASN A 249 17.12 9.23 -1.18
N VAL A 250 17.96 8.25 -0.89
CA VAL A 250 17.64 6.82 -0.96
C VAL A 250 17.97 6.12 0.35
N THR A 251 17.31 5.00 0.60
CA THR A 251 17.60 4.15 1.76
C THR A 251 17.82 2.71 1.35
N THR A 252 18.71 2.03 2.07
CA THR A 252 18.96 0.60 1.94
C THR A 252 18.80 -0.08 3.29
N PHE A 253 18.61 -1.40 3.31
CA PHE A 253 18.57 -2.15 4.56
C PHE A 253 19.96 -2.31 5.16
N SER A 254 20.96 -2.59 4.32
CA SER A 254 22.34 -2.72 4.73
C SER A 254 23.27 -2.56 3.52
N LEU A 255 24.55 -2.33 3.77
CA LEU A 255 25.58 -2.29 2.72
C LEU A 255 25.84 -3.67 2.07
N TRP A 256 25.31 -4.74 2.64
CA TRP A 256 25.39 -6.08 2.06
C TRP A 256 24.42 -6.31 0.91
N ASP A 257 23.42 -5.45 0.79
CA ASP A 257 22.32 -5.56 -0.18
C ASP A 257 22.51 -4.59 -1.36
N THR A 258 23.67 -3.95 -1.45
CA THR A 258 24.02 -2.97 -2.50
C THR A 258 25.19 -3.44 -3.36
#